data_66a35e7f6e3d2ddf9fc070294c2e9f03
#
_entry.id   66a35e7f6e3d2ddf9fc070294c2e9f03
#
_cell.length_a   1.000
_cell.length_b   1.000
_cell.length_c   1.000
_cell.angle_alpha   90.00
_cell.angle_beta   90.00
_cell.angle_gamma   90.00
#
_symmetry.space_group_name_H-M   'P 1'
#
loop_
_entity.id
_entity.type
_entity.pdbx_description
1 polymer ?
#
loop_
_entity_poly.entity_id
_entity_poly.type
_entity_poly.pdbx_seq_one_letter_code
_entity_poly.pdbx_strand_id
1 'polypeptide(L)'
;MTKGFIHGSGHKSSSWNEVVKNMHYNEDILCPDLSSILNGKEASYSNLYSSFIDYCNKIEGEIDLCGLSLGGILALNYAIEYPGKVKSLVLIGTPYKVPKFMFRIQNIIFRLFTKINI
;
A
#
# COMPACT_ATOMS: atom_id res chain seq x y z
N MET A 1 16.77 7.81 1.58
CA MET A 1 15.30 7.99 1.39
C MET A 1 14.64 6.64 1.29
N THR A 2 13.58 6.45 2.02
CA THR A 2 12.85 5.17 2.04
C THR A 2 11.88 5.07 0.88
N LYS A 3 11.89 3.93 0.20
CA LYS A 3 10.92 3.61 -0.85
C LYS A 3 10.07 2.43 -0.41
N GLY A 4 8.75 2.61 -0.44
CA GLY A 4 7.79 1.57 -0.08
C GLY A 4 7.05 1.08 -1.31
N PHE A 5 7.06 -0.23 -1.52
CA PHE A 5 6.34 -0.89 -2.60
C PHE A 5 5.21 -1.73 -2.01
N ILE A 6 3.99 -1.35 -2.34
CA ILE A 6 2.78 -1.93 -1.73
C ILE A 6 2.04 -2.76 -2.77
N HIS A 7 1.98 -4.07 -2.54
CA HIS A 7 1.40 -5.01 -3.50
C HIS A 7 -0.12 -4.92 -3.58
N GLY A 8 -0.67 -5.49 -4.64
CA GLY A 8 -2.11 -5.53 -4.87
C GLY A 8 -2.78 -6.77 -4.31
N SER A 9 -4.08 -6.86 -4.53
CA SER A 9 -4.89 -8.04 -4.16
C SER A 9 -4.34 -9.29 -4.80
N GLY A 10 -4.24 -10.36 -4.02
CA GLY A 10 -3.76 -11.65 -4.51
C GLY A 10 -2.26 -11.70 -4.76
N HIS A 11 -1.55 -10.64 -4.45
CA HIS A 11 -0.09 -10.59 -4.56
C HIS A 11 0.55 -10.64 -3.18
N LYS A 12 1.87 -10.73 -3.17
CA LYS A 12 2.69 -10.73 -1.95
C LYS A 12 3.85 -9.77 -2.15
N SER A 13 4.61 -9.51 -1.09
CA SER A 13 5.81 -8.69 -1.17
C SER A 13 6.79 -9.17 -2.23
N SER A 14 6.86 -10.49 -2.45
CA SER A 14 7.73 -11.10 -3.46
C SER A 14 7.41 -10.67 -4.89
N SER A 15 6.22 -10.13 -5.14
CA SER A 15 5.87 -9.59 -6.46
C SER A 15 6.79 -8.45 -6.90
N TRP A 16 7.45 -7.81 -5.95
CA TRP A 16 8.36 -6.69 -6.21
C TRP A 16 9.82 -7.09 -6.41
N ASN A 17 10.14 -8.39 -6.29
CA ASN A 17 11.54 -8.85 -6.32
C ASN A 17 12.30 -8.40 -7.56
N GLU A 18 11.68 -8.49 -8.74
CA GLU A 18 12.35 -8.07 -9.99
C GLU A 18 12.58 -6.56 -10.05
N VAL A 19 11.66 -5.79 -9.52
CA VAL A 19 11.78 -4.33 -9.45
C VAL A 19 12.92 -3.96 -8.50
N VAL A 20 12.89 -4.51 -7.30
CA VAL A 20 13.88 -4.22 -6.25
C VAL A 20 15.28 -4.62 -6.69
N LYS A 21 15.42 -5.75 -7.38
CA LYS A 21 16.68 -6.25 -7.90
C LYS A 21 17.39 -5.27 -8.82
N ASN A 22 16.62 -4.43 -9.52
CA ASN A 22 17.16 -3.46 -10.47
C ASN A 22 17.31 -2.06 -9.89
N MET A 23 17.13 -1.88 -8.59
CA MET A 23 17.24 -0.59 -7.93
C MET A 23 18.63 -0.38 -7.35
N HIS A 24 18.96 0.91 -7.09
CA HIS A 24 20.23 1.27 -6.49
C HIS A 24 20.28 0.88 -5.01
N TYR A 25 21.45 0.45 -4.55
CA TYR A 25 21.60 -0.05 -3.17
C TYR A 25 21.52 1.01 -2.08
N ASN A 26 21.64 2.30 -2.43
CA ASN A 26 21.70 3.37 -1.43
C ASN A 26 20.36 3.71 -0.82
N GLU A 27 19.32 3.06 -1.24
CA GLU A 27 17.95 3.38 -0.82
C GLU A 27 17.42 2.29 0.09
N ASP A 28 16.72 2.70 1.14
CA ASP A 28 16.01 1.79 1.99
C ASP A 28 14.72 1.37 1.27
N ILE A 29 14.61 0.09 1.00
CA ILE A 29 13.46 -0.44 0.26
C ILE A 29 12.62 -1.31 1.18
N LEU A 30 11.33 -1.02 1.25
CA LEU A 30 10.38 -1.77 2.04
C LEU A 30 9.30 -2.35 1.13
N CYS A 31 9.05 -3.64 1.27
CA CYS A 31 8.01 -4.36 0.54
C CYS A 31 7.17 -5.16 1.53
N PRO A 32 6.30 -4.51 2.30
CA PRO A 32 5.53 -5.22 3.32
C PRO A 32 4.49 -6.14 2.70
N ASP A 33 4.23 -7.27 3.36
CA ASP A 33 3.07 -8.10 3.06
C ASP A 33 1.86 -7.52 3.78
N LEU A 34 0.79 -7.25 3.04
CA LEU A 34 -0.41 -6.66 3.63
C LEU A 34 -1.06 -7.57 4.67
N SER A 35 -0.98 -8.90 4.47
CA SER A 35 -1.47 -9.85 5.45
C SER A 35 -0.71 -9.76 6.78
N SER A 36 0.60 -9.53 6.70
CA SER A 36 1.44 -9.35 7.89
C SER A 36 1.13 -8.03 8.59
N ILE A 37 0.90 -6.98 7.82
CA ILE A 37 0.51 -5.67 8.36
C ILE A 37 -0.82 -5.78 9.12
N LEU A 38 -1.77 -6.51 8.56
CA LEU A 38 -3.09 -6.71 9.18
C LEU A 38 -2.98 -7.44 10.52
N ASN A 39 -1.97 -8.30 10.65
CA ASN A 39 -1.57 -8.93 11.90
C ASN A 39 -2.70 -9.64 12.66
N GLY A 40 -3.45 -10.47 11.96
CA GLY A 40 -4.52 -11.27 12.54
C GLY A 40 -5.80 -10.51 12.85
N LYS A 41 -5.87 -9.22 12.57
CA LYS A 41 -7.12 -8.47 12.73
C LYS A 41 -8.14 -8.92 11.70
N GLU A 42 -9.41 -8.64 12.00
CA GLU A 42 -10.48 -8.92 11.05
C GLU A 42 -10.19 -8.26 9.70
N ALA A 43 -10.40 -9.01 8.63
CA ALA A 43 -10.13 -8.54 7.27
C ALA A 43 -11.17 -7.51 6.83
N SER A 44 -10.83 -6.24 6.99
CA SER A 44 -11.61 -5.11 6.51
C SER A 44 -10.66 -4.05 5.98
N TYR A 45 -11.13 -3.23 5.07
CA TYR A 45 -10.32 -2.13 4.57
C TYR A 45 -9.94 -1.19 5.71
N SER A 46 -10.87 -0.90 6.59
CA SER A 46 -10.65 -0.02 7.74
C SER A 46 -9.48 -0.52 8.62
N ASN A 47 -9.48 -1.79 8.94
CA ASN A 47 -8.41 -2.38 9.74
C ASN A 47 -7.08 -2.40 8.99
N LEU A 48 -7.12 -2.74 7.71
CA LEU A 48 -5.92 -2.76 6.89
C LEU A 48 -5.32 -1.36 6.76
N TYR A 49 -6.14 -0.38 6.48
CA TYR A 49 -5.68 1.01 6.33
C TYR A 49 -5.13 1.54 7.65
N SER A 50 -5.81 1.29 8.75
CA SER A 50 -5.35 1.69 10.08
C SER A 50 -3.97 1.09 10.38
N SER A 51 -3.79 -0.18 10.09
CA SER A 51 -2.50 -0.86 10.28
C SER A 51 -1.44 -0.33 9.32
N PHE A 52 -1.82 0.02 8.10
CA PHE A 52 -0.93 0.62 7.12
C PHE A 52 -0.44 2.00 7.57
N ILE A 53 -1.34 2.81 8.14
CA ILE A 53 -0.97 4.11 8.73
C ILE A 53 0.09 3.91 9.81
N ASP A 54 -0.14 2.98 10.73
CA ASP A 54 0.82 2.69 11.80
C ASP A 54 2.16 2.25 11.25
N TYR A 55 2.14 1.40 10.22
CA TYR A 55 3.36 0.94 9.56
C TYR A 55 4.15 2.11 8.98
N CYS A 56 3.48 2.97 8.19
CA CYS A 56 4.14 4.10 7.55
C CYS A 56 4.63 5.15 8.55
N ASN A 57 3.86 5.39 9.60
CA ASN A 57 4.21 6.41 10.60
C ASN A 57 5.43 6.02 11.44
N LYS A 58 5.78 4.75 11.49
CA LYS A 58 6.99 4.28 12.16
C LYS A 58 8.25 4.49 11.32
N ILE A 59 8.10 4.74 10.04
CA ILE A 59 9.24 4.99 9.16
C ILE A 59 9.74 6.40 9.40
N GLU A 60 11.06 6.55 9.60
CA GLU A 60 11.68 7.84 9.81
C GLU A 60 11.78 8.62 8.51
N GLY A 61 11.43 9.91 8.56
CA GLY A 61 11.53 10.79 7.40
C GLY A 61 10.42 10.61 6.39
N GLU A 62 10.61 11.21 5.23
CA GLU A 62 9.67 11.10 4.13
C GLU A 62 9.83 9.78 3.38
N ILE A 63 8.76 9.34 2.72
CA ILE A 63 8.76 8.11 1.93
C ILE A 63 8.29 8.35 0.51
N ASP A 64 8.88 7.60 -0.42
CA ASP A 64 8.38 7.45 -1.77
C ASP A 64 7.52 6.19 -1.78
N LEU A 65 6.26 6.30 -2.18
CA LEU A 65 5.35 5.16 -2.23
C LEU A 65 5.04 4.77 -3.66
N CYS A 66 5.08 3.48 -3.92
CA CYS A 66 4.62 2.88 -5.17
C CYS A 66 3.60 1.80 -4.83
N GLY A 67 2.38 1.97 -5.28
CA GLY A 67 1.30 1.04 -4.96
C GLY A 67 0.65 0.45 -6.19
N LEU A 68 0.39 -0.86 -6.14
CA LEU A 68 -0.26 -1.60 -7.19
C LEU A 68 -1.69 -1.96 -6.77
N SER A 69 -2.69 -1.53 -7.52
CA SER A 69 -4.10 -1.84 -7.28
C SER A 69 -4.51 -1.49 -5.84
N LEU A 70 -4.86 -2.45 -5.00
CA LEU A 70 -5.20 -2.20 -3.58
C LEU A 70 -4.08 -1.47 -2.84
N GLY A 71 -2.83 -1.85 -3.10
CA GLY A 71 -1.68 -1.17 -2.52
C GLY A 71 -1.61 0.30 -2.93
N GLY A 72 -2.02 0.60 -4.16
CA GLY A 72 -2.12 1.97 -4.63
C GLY A 72 -3.21 2.76 -3.91
N ILE A 73 -4.33 2.12 -3.62
CA ILE A 73 -5.43 2.76 -2.88
C ILE A 73 -4.99 3.11 -1.47
N LEU A 74 -4.31 2.19 -0.79
CA LEU A 74 -3.75 2.44 0.54
C LEU A 74 -2.75 3.60 0.50
N ALA A 75 -1.83 3.56 -0.46
CA ALA A 75 -0.80 4.57 -0.61
C ALA A 75 -1.40 5.94 -0.91
N LEU A 76 -2.39 6.00 -1.78
CA LEU A 76 -3.05 7.25 -2.14
C LEU A 76 -3.79 7.85 -0.94
N ASN A 77 -4.58 7.05 -0.23
CA ASN A 77 -5.29 7.52 0.94
C ASN A 77 -4.32 8.03 2.02
N TYR A 78 -3.21 7.31 2.20
CA TYR A 78 -2.19 7.73 3.15
C TYR A 78 -1.55 9.06 2.73
N ALA A 79 -1.23 9.22 1.45
CA ALA A 79 -0.62 10.45 0.93
C ALA A 79 -1.56 11.66 1.08
N ILE A 80 -2.87 11.45 0.91
CA ILE A 80 -3.87 12.50 1.08
C ILE A 80 -3.96 12.92 2.55
N GLU A 81 -3.95 11.95 3.45
CA GLU A 81 -4.10 12.22 4.89
C GLU A 81 -2.80 12.72 5.52
N TYR A 82 -1.66 12.25 5.04
CA TYR A 82 -0.34 12.62 5.58
C TYR A 82 0.58 13.17 4.48
N PRO A 83 0.20 14.31 3.87
CA PRO A 83 0.95 14.84 2.71
C PRO A 83 2.40 15.22 3.03
N GLY A 84 2.70 15.58 4.27
CA GLY A 84 4.07 15.90 4.67
C GLY A 84 4.97 14.68 4.83
N LYS A 85 4.40 13.48 4.82
CA LYS A 85 5.14 12.22 5.00
C LYS A 85 5.51 11.59 3.66
N VAL A 86 4.75 11.87 2.60
CA VAL A 86 4.93 11.23 1.30
C VAL A 86 5.56 12.22 0.32
N LYS A 87 6.78 11.92 -0.11
CA LYS A 87 7.51 12.77 -1.05
C LYS A 87 7.05 12.55 -2.48
N SER A 88 6.84 11.29 -2.85
CA SER A 88 6.36 10.95 -4.18
C SER A 88 5.43 9.74 -4.11
N LEU A 89 4.56 9.64 -5.10
CA LEU A 89 3.55 8.59 -5.16
C LEU A 89 3.43 8.10 -6.59
N VAL A 90 3.61 6.80 -6.78
CA VAL A 90 3.40 6.14 -8.06
C VAL A 90 2.26 5.14 -7.90
N LEU A 91 1.25 5.26 -8.74
CA LEU A 91 0.08 4.38 -8.72
C LEU A 91 0.03 3.55 -9.99
N ILE A 92 -0.09 2.24 -9.84
CA ILE A 92 -0.15 1.30 -10.95
C ILE A 92 -1.49 0.59 -10.88
N GLY A 93 -2.30 0.74 -11.94
CA GLY A 93 -3.61 0.11 -12.01
C GLY A 93 -4.54 0.48 -10.86
N THR A 94 -4.41 1.71 -10.35
CA THR A 94 -5.14 2.17 -9.18
C THR A 94 -6.18 3.22 -9.60
N PRO A 95 -7.46 3.04 -9.25
CA PRO A 95 -8.47 4.09 -9.49
C PRO A 95 -8.26 5.24 -8.51
N TYR A 96 -8.25 6.47 -9.01
CA TYR A 96 -7.97 7.66 -8.20
C TYR A 96 -8.96 8.80 -8.47
N LYS A 97 -10.17 8.45 -8.88
CA LYS A 97 -11.20 9.46 -9.15
C LYS A 97 -11.88 9.88 -7.85
N VAL A 98 -13.05 10.41 -7.90
CA VAL A 98 -13.78 11.05 -6.80
C VAL A 98 -13.75 10.23 -5.49
N PRO A 99 -13.55 10.84 -4.30
CA PRO A 99 -13.45 10.12 -3.03
C PRO A 99 -14.55 9.09 -2.75
N LYS A 100 -15.81 9.43 -3.00
CA LYS A 100 -16.92 8.49 -2.80
C LYS A 100 -16.82 7.26 -3.69
N PHE A 101 -16.38 7.44 -4.92
CA PHE A 101 -16.19 6.36 -5.87
C PHE A 101 -15.04 5.46 -5.41
N MET A 102 -13.98 6.05 -4.88
CA MET A 102 -12.84 5.31 -4.35
C MET A 102 -13.24 4.41 -3.18
N PHE A 103 -14.08 4.90 -2.28
CA PHE A 103 -14.56 4.06 -1.17
C PHE A 103 -15.30 2.82 -1.65
N ARG A 104 -16.14 2.96 -2.68
CA ARG A 104 -16.84 1.81 -3.27
C ARG A 104 -15.87 0.81 -3.86
N ILE A 105 -14.90 1.28 -4.63
CA ILE A 105 -13.90 0.43 -5.25
C ILE A 105 -13.04 -0.25 -4.20
N GLN A 106 -12.63 0.47 -3.17
CA GLN A 106 -11.87 -0.10 -2.06
C GLN A 106 -12.61 -1.27 -1.43
N ASN A 107 -13.89 -1.08 -1.14
CA ASN A 107 -14.70 -2.13 -0.54
C ASN A 107 -14.87 -3.34 -1.46
N ILE A 108 -15.10 -3.12 -2.75
CA ILE A 108 -15.22 -4.19 -3.73
C ILE A 108 -13.91 -4.95 -3.88
N ILE A 109 -12.81 -4.25 -4.06
CA ILE A 109 -11.50 -4.85 -4.19
C ILE A 109 -11.15 -5.65 -2.94
N PHE A 110 -11.44 -5.10 -1.77
CA PHE A 110 -11.13 -5.78 -0.52
C PHE A 110 -11.97 -7.05 -0.33
N ARG A 111 -13.25 -7.01 -0.71
CA ARG A 111 -14.10 -8.21 -0.69
C ARG A 111 -13.54 -9.31 -1.58
N LEU A 112 -13.11 -8.95 -2.79
CA LEU A 112 -12.50 -9.91 -3.71
C LEU A 112 -11.20 -10.45 -3.13
N PHE A 113 -10.42 -9.59 -2.52
CA PHE A 113 -9.16 -9.95 -1.90
C PHE A 113 -9.36 -10.96 -0.75
N THR A 114 -10.34 -10.72 0.11
CA THR A 114 -10.62 -11.63 1.23
C THR A 114 -11.13 -12.98 0.76
N LYS A 115 -11.91 -13.02 -0.34
CA LYS A 115 -12.41 -14.27 -0.92
C LYS A 115 -11.31 -15.11 -1.56
N ILE A 116 -10.24 -14.46 -2.03
CA ILE A 116 -9.13 -15.13 -2.72
C ILE A 116 -8.03 -15.54 -1.74
N ASN A 117 -8.19 -15.34 -0.46
CA ASN A 117 -7.21 -15.52 0.61
C ASN A 117 -6.06 -14.52 0.53
N ILE A 118 -6.18 -13.54 1.31
CA ILE A 118 -5.10 -12.59 1.56
C ILE A 118 -3.86 -13.32 2.03
#